data_76d4e987ef0a6f015a3ddf8e18f346f7
#
_entry.id   76d4e987ef0a6f015a3ddf8e18f346f7
#
_cell.length_a   1.000
_cell.length_b   1.000
_cell.length_c   1.000
_cell.angle_alpha   90.00
_cell.angle_beta   90.00
_cell.angle_gamma   90.00
#
_symmetry.space_group_name_H-M   'P 1'
#
loop_
_entity.id
_entity.type
_entity.pdbx_description
1 polymer ?
#
loop_
_entity_poly.entity_id
_entity_poly.type
_entity_poly.pdbx_seq_one_letter_code
_entity_poly.pdbx_strand_id
1 'polypeptide(L)'
;LDDKIKESSLIIKSNFPEEKILLQLDSQRTFRTFENIIINATKYAMPNSRVYLDIIEHEDSVEVIMKNMAAEEIKFDPNEIVERFVRGDESRNTEGSGLGLAIAKSFVEVQGGTFRIEIDGDLFKVIMKFKKIRF
;
A
#
# COMPACT_ATOMS: atom_id res chain seq x y z
N LEU A 1 -8.60 -5.29 11.49
CA LEU A 1 -8.24 -4.18 10.60
C LEU A 1 -9.21 -3.02 10.71
N ASP A 2 -10.51 -3.31 10.79
CA ASP A 2 -11.51 -2.26 10.98
C ASP A 2 -11.26 -1.48 12.28
N ASP A 3 -10.82 -2.14 13.30
CA ASP A 3 -10.53 -1.48 14.58
C ASP A 3 -9.40 -0.47 14.44
N LYS A 4 -8.37 -0.82 13.66
CA LYS A 4 -7.26 0.10 13.44
C LYS A 4 -7.68 1.32 12.65
N ILE A 5 -8.53 1.13 11.67
CA ILE A 5 -9.04 2.24 10.88
C ILE A 5 -9.87 3.16 11.77
N LYS A 6 -10.73 2.60 12.61
CA LYS A 6 -11.54 3.39 13.52
C LYS A 6 -10.70 4.16 14.53
N GLU A 7 -9.69 3.51 15.10
CA GLU A 7 -8.81 4.16 16.07
C GLU A 7 -8.03 5.31 15.45
N SER A 8 -7.68 5.19 14.17
CA SER A 8 -6.92 6.22 13.47
C SER A 8 -7.77 7.42 13.05
N SER A 9 -9.08 7.30 13.11
CA SER A 9 -10.01 8.33 12.65
C SER A 9 -9.86 8.67 11.17
N LEU A 10 -9.39 7.74 10.38
CA LEU A 10 -9.24 7.92 8.94
C LEU A 10 -10.53 7.60 8.21
N ILE A 11 -10.73 8.29 7.10
CA ILE A 11 -11.87 8.05 6.22
C ILE A 11 -11.34 7.42 4.95
N ILE A 12 -11.76 6.19 4.67
CA ILE A 12 -11.30 5.49 3.46
C ILE A 12 -12.26 5.80 2.32
N LYS A 13 -11.73 6.34 1.24
CA LYS A 13 -12.48 6.62 0.01
C LYS A 13 -12.01 5.67 -1.06
N SER A 14 -12.87 4.79 -1.53
CA SER A 14 -12.50 3.84 -2.56
C SER A 14 -13.19 4.15 -3.87
N ASN A 15 -12.48 3.90 -4.96
CA ASN A 15 -12.99 4.09 -6.31
C ASN A 15 -12.60 2.86 -7.12
N PHE A 16 -13.59 2.00 -7.37
CA PHE A 16 -13.37 0.73 -8.04
C PHE A 16 -14.14 0.69 -9.36
N PRO A 17 -13.64 -0.07 -10.36
CA PRO A 17 -14.41 -0.31 -11.58
C PRO A 17 -15.72 -1.02 -11.27
N GLU A 18 -16.75 -0.75 -12.07
CA GLU A 18 -18.05 -1.40 -11.90
C GLU A 18 -18.00 -2.88 -12.23
N GLU A 19 -17.20 -3.24 -13.21
CA GLU A 19 -17.08 -4.64 -13.62
C GLU A 19 -16.01 -5.36 -12.84
N LYS A 20 -16.21 -6.67 -12.64
CA LYS A 20 -15.21 -7.48 -11.98
C LYS A 20 -13.95 -7.59 -12.82
N ILE A 21 -12.82 -7.50 -12.14
CA ILE A 21 -11.52 -7.72 -12.75
C ILE A 21 -10.97 -9.02 -12.19
N LEU A 22 -10.59 -9.92 -13.07
CA LEU A 22 -10.02 -11.20 -12.64
C LEU A 22 -8.52 -11.19 -12.80
N LEU A 23 -7.83 -11.51 -11.72
CA LEU A 23 -6.38 -11.61 -11.67
C LEU A 23 -6.02 -12.96 -11.07
N GLN A 24 -4.93 -13.54 -11.54
CA GLN A 24 -4.43 -14.77 -10.96
C GLN A 24 -3.38 -14.42 -9.91
N LEU A 25 -3.81 -14.33 -8.67
CA LEU A 25 -2.97 -13.94 -7.56
C LEU A 25 -3.13 -14.89 -6.39
N ASP A 26 -2.08 -14.97 -5.57
CA ASP A 26 -2.15 -15.69 -4.32
C ASP A 26 -3.00 -14.87 -3.36
N SER A 27 -4.15 -15.41 -2.97
CA SER A 27 -5.11 -14.66 -2.16
C SER A 27 -4.57 -14.28 -0.78
N GLN A 28 -3.78 -15.14 -0.16
CA GLN A 28 -3.21 -14.85 1.15
C GLN A 28 -2.16 -13.73 1.08
N ARG A 29 -1.27 -13.82 0.10
CA ARG A 29 -0.24 -12.80 -0.08
C ARG A 29 -0.84 -11.46 -0.49
N THR A 30 -1.85 -11.49 -1.33
CA THR A 30 -2.52 -10.28 -1.77
C THR A 30 -3.26 -9.61 -0.61
N PHE A 31 -3.97 -10.40 0.19
CA PHE A 31 -4.64 -9.88 1.38
C PHE A 31 -3.62 -9.25 2.34
N ARG A 32 -2.50 -9.93 2.57
CA ARG A 32 -1.46 -9.43 3.45
C ARG A 32 -0.84 -8.14 2.93
N THR A 33 -0.70 -8.05 1.61
CA THR A 33 -0.19 -6.83 0.97
C THR A 33 -1.10 -5.64 1.29
N PHE A 34 -2.40 -5.79 1.07
CA PHE A 34 -3.36 -4.72 1.36
C PHE A 34 -3.40 -4.40 2.84
N GLU A 35 -3.40 -5.41 3.68
CA GLU A 35 -3.38 -5.22 5.12
C GLU A 35 -2.18 -4.39 5.55
N ASN A 36 -1.00 -4.72 5.03
CA ASN A 36 0.22 -4.02 5.37
C ASN A 36 0.21 -2.56 4.94
N ILE A 37 -0.28 -2.26 3.74
CA ILE A 37 -0.31 -0.87 3.29
C ILE A 37 -1.37 -0.06 4.04
N ILE A 38 -2.50 -0.66 4.40
CA ILE A 38 -3.51 0.03 5.19
C ILE A 38 -3.03 0.28 6.61
N ILE A 39 -2.39 -0.70 7.23
CA ILE A 39 -1.80 -0.53 8.56
C ILE A 39 -0.77 0.59 8.54
N ASN A 40 0.06 0.63 7.51
CA ASN A 40 1.03 1.71 7.36
C ASN A 40 0.33 3.08 7.32
N ALA A 41 -0.76 3.18 6.58
CA ALA A 41 -1.52 4.43 6.52
C ALA A 41 -2.08 4.80 7.90
N THR A 42 -2.61 3.83 8.65
CA THR A 42 -3.16 4.13 9.98
C THR A 42 -2.14 4.68 10.95
N LYS A 43 -0.86 4.37 10.72
CA LYS A 43 0.21 4.84 11.60
C LYS A 43 0.74 6.21 11.22
N TYR A 44 0.83 6.48 9.94
CA TYR A 44 1.56 7.65 9.48
C TYR A 44 0.69 8.73 8.85
N ALA A 45 -0.57 8.44 8.55
CA ALA A 45 -1.46 9.44 7.99
C ALA A 45 -1.92 10.44 9.04
N MET A 46 -2.20 11.65 8.58
CA MET A 46 -2.74 12.69 9.45
C MET A 46 -4.11 12.24 9.98
N PRO A 47 -4.35 12.34 11.30
CA PRO A 47 -5.66 11.96 11.85
C PRO A 47 -6.80 12.74 11.21
N ASN A 48 -7.93 12.09 11.06
CA ASN A 48 -9.14 12.68 10.49
C ASN A 48 -9.02 13.04 9.00
N SER A 49 -7.97 12.58 8.34
CA SER A 49 -7.79 12.81 6.92
C SER A 49 -8.39 11.68 6.10
N ARG A 50 -8.38 11.84 4.78
CA ARG A 50 -8.89 10.83 3.86
C ARG A 50 -7.75 9.98 3.33
N VAL A 51 -8.00 8.69 3.20
CA VAL A 51 -7.12 7.76 2.51
C VAL A 51 -7.86 7.31 1.26
N TYR A 52 -7.24 7.49 0.11
CA TYR A 52 -7.85 7.11 -1.16
C TYR A 52 -7.31 5.79 -1.63
N LEU A 53 -8.20 4.92 -2.06
CA LEU A 53 -7.83 3.63 -2.63
C LEU A 53 -8.52 3.52 -3.98
N ASP A 54 -7.74 3.63 -5.04
CA ASP A 54 -8.24 3.59 -6.41
C ASP A 54 -7.78 2.33 -7.11
N ILE A 55 -8.69 1.70 -7.85
CA ILE A 55 -8.34 0.59 -8.72
C ILE A 55 -8.64 1.04 -10.14
N ILE A 56 -7.62 1.07 -10.97
CA ILE A 56 -7.70 1.55 -12.34
C ILE A 56 -7.41 0.39 -13.28
N GLU A 57 -8.37 0.09 -14.13
CA GLU A 57 -8.20 -0.97 -15.11
C GLU A 57 -7.60 -0.40 -16.39
N HIS A 58 -6.50 -1.02 -16.82
CA HIS A 58 -5.89 -0.73 -18.12
C HIS A 58 -6.12 -1.93 -19.02
N GLU A 59 -5.72 -1.83 -20.28
CA GLU A 59 -5.93 -2.90 -21.24
C GLU A 59 -5.28 -4.21 -20.80
N ASP A 60 -4.02 -4.17 -20.40
CA ASP A 60 -3.24 -5.37 -20.04
C ASP A 60 -2.95 -5.52 -18.56
N SER A 61 -3.38 -4.57 -17.76
CA SER A 61 -2.97 -4.55 -16.35
C SER A 61 -4.03 -3.89 -15.49
N VAL A 62 -3.85 -4.03 -14.19
CA VAL A 62 -4.67 -3.34 -13.19
C VAL A 62 -3.73 -2.60 -12.26
N GLU A 63 -4.03 -1.35 -12.01
CA GLU A 63 -3.23 -0.52 -11.12
C GLU A 63 -4.01 -0.23 -9.85
N VAL A 64 -3.37 -0.43 -8.71
CA VAL A 64 -3.96 -0.14 -7.41
C VAL A 64 -3.14 0.98 -6.78
N ILE A 65 -3.79 2.08 -6.45
CA ILE A 65 -3.12 3.24 -5.89
C ILE A 65 -3.76 3.59 -4.55
N MET A 66 -2.94 3.64 -3.51
CA MET A 66 -3.39 4.12 -2.21
C MET A 66 -2.65 5.41 -1.90
N LYS A 67 -3.41 6.44 -1.52
CA LYS A 67 -2.86 7.77 -1.22
C LYS A 67 -3.28 8.21 0.18
N ASN A 68 -2.33 8.75 0.92
CA ASN A 68 -2.66 9.35 2.21
C ASN A 68 -1.77 10.58 2.47
N MET A 69 -2.29 11.49 3.27
CA MET A 69 -1.52 12.65 3.71
C MET A 69 -0.76 12.26 4.97
N ALA A 70 0.55 12.48 4.97
CA ALA A 70 1.38 12.16 6.13
C ALA A 70 1.17 13.20 7.22
N ALA A 71 1.21 12.74 8.48
CA ALA A 71 1.08 13.63 9.63
C ALA A 71 2.34 14.48 9.83
N GLU A 72 3.48 13.98 9.40
CA GLU A 72 4.76 14.67 9.51
C GLU A 72 5.44 14.73 8.16
N GLU A 73 6.33 15.67 8.00
CA GLU A 73 7.09 15.83 6.76
C GLU A 73 7.87 14.56 6.43
N ILE A 74 7.76 14.11 5.19
CA ILE A 74 8.47 12.93 4.72
C ILE A 74 9.84 13.37 4.22
N LYS A 75 10.88 12.91 4.90
CA LYS A 75 12.26 13.33 4.61
C LYS A 75 13.09 12.28 3.89
N PHE A 76 12.52 11.13 3.61
CA PHE A 76 13.25 10.02 2.99
C PHE A 76 12.89 9.87 1.53
N ASP A 77 13.85 9.40 0.76
CA ASP A 77 13.59 8.99 -0.62
C ASP A 77 12.66 7.78 -0.62
N PRO A 78 11.71 7.68 -1.56
CA PRO A 78 10.80 6.53 -1.61
C PRO A 78 11.50 5.17 -1.62
N ASN A 79 12.59 5.05 -2.34
CA ASN A 79 13.32 3.80 -2.40
C ASN A 79 14.01 3.48 -1.08
N GLU A 80 14.52 4.50 -0.42
CA GLU A 80 15.15 4.32 0.89
C GLU A 80 14.18 3.87 1.95
N ILE A 81 12.94 4.29 1.88
CA ILE A 81 11.93 3.89 2.85
C ILE A 81 11.79 2.38 2.87
N VAL A 82 11.59 1.76 1.70
CA VAL A 82 11.44 0.32 1.62
C VAL A 82 12.72 -0.40 1.97
N GLU A 83 13.84 0.05 1.45
CA GLU A 83 15.13 -0.57 1.70
C GLU A 83 15.53 -0.49 3.16
N ARG A 84 15.31 0.65 3.79
CA ARG A 84 15.61 0.85 5.19
C ARG A 84 14.82 -0.12 6.07
N PHE A 85 13.56 -0.35 5.73
CA PHE A 85 12.73 -1.26 6.48
C PHE A 85 13.15 -2.71 6.28
N VAL A 86 13.68 -3.05 5.12
CA VAL A 86 14.21 -4.40 4.87
C VAL A 86 15.42 -4.69 5.73
N ARG A 87 16.32 -3.72 5.87
CA ARG A 87 17.47 -3.92 6.75
C ARG A 87 17.11 -3.92 8.17
N GLY A 88 16.03 -3.49 8.49
CA GLY A 88 15.55 -3.61 9.67
C GLY A 88 16.12 -3.02 10.69
N ASP A 89 15.85 -2.44 10.84
CA ASP A 89 15.57 -2.26 12.14
C ASP A 89 14.77 -3.38 12.64
N GLU A 90 15.36 -4.48 12.43
CA GLU A 90 14.78 -5.74 12.76
C GLU A 90 14.48 -5.90 14.20
N SER A 91 15.02 -5.08 14.99
CA SER A 91 14.66 -5.08 16.38
C SER A 91 13.21 -4.75 16.57
N ARG A 92 12.62 -4.28 15.53
CA ARG A 92 11.24 -3.91 15.63
C ARG A 92 10.40 -5.09 15.34
N ASN A 93 10.01 -5.73 16.31
CA ASN A 93 9.09 -6.79 16.18
C ASN A 93 7.69 -6.34 16.19
N THR A 94 7.50 -5.05 16.29
CA THR A 94 6.19 -4.53 16.49
C THR A 94 5.60 -4.02 15.20
N GLU A 95 4.34 -3.80 15.26
CA GLU A 95 3.58 -3.21 14.25
C GLU A 95 4.07 -1.83 13.89
N GLY A 96 4.94 -1.27 14.01
CA GLY A 96 5.47 0.02 13.66
C GLY A 96 6.85 -0.08 13.08
N SER A 97 7.30 -1.30 12.84
CA SER A 97 8.66 -1.50 12.39
C SER A 97 8.93 -1.03 10.97
N GLY A 98 7.89 -0.88 10.17
CA GLY A 98 8.08 -0.52 8.78
C GLY A 98 8.33 -1.70 7.87
N LEU A 99 8.49 -2.88 8.42
CA LEU A 99 8.70 -4.08 7.62
C LEU A 99 7.51 -4.40 6.72
N GLY A 100 6.32 -3.90 7.07
CA GLY A 100 5.13 -4.16 6.30
C GLY A 100 5.23 -3.70 4.85
N LEU A 101 5.86 -2.56 4.58
CA LEU A 101 6.01 -2.08 3.20
C LEU A 101 6.98 -2.96 2.41
N ALA A 102 8.05 -3.42 3.04
CA ALA A 102 8.99 -4.31 2.40
C ALA A 102 8.36 -5.66 2.08
N ILE A 103 7.56 -6.18 2.99
CA ILE A 103 6.82 -7.42 2.78
C ILE A 103 5.82 -7.27 1.66
N ALA A 104 5.07 -6.15 1.66
CA ALA A 104 4.10 -5.87 0.60
C ALA A 104 4.77 -5.83 -0.77
N LYS A 105 5.89 -5.14 -0.89
CA LYS A 105 6.64 -5.08 -2.13
C LYS A 105 7.07 -6.47 -2.59
N SER A 106 7.62 -7.25 -1.68
CA SER A 106 8.07 -8.60 -1.97
C SER A 106 6.93 -9.48 -2.48
N PHE A 107 5.79 -9.42 -1.82
CA PHE A 107 4.62 -10.21 -2.21
C PHE A 107 4.07 -9.82 -3.58
N VAL A 108 4.10 -8.53 -3.91
CA VAL A 108 3.67 -8.06 -5.23
C VAL A 108 4.64 -8.53 -6.30
N GLU A 109 5.93 -8.35 -6.06
CA GLU A 109 6.94 -8.68 -7.05
C GLU A 109 7.05 -10.18 -7.33
N VAL A 110 6.88 -11.01 -6.31
CA VAL A 110 6.94 -12.46 -6.50
C VAL A 110 5.78 -12.97 -7.36
N GLN A 111 4.71 -12.21 -7.45
CA GLN A 111 3.57 -12.54 -8.29
C GLN A 111 3.62 -11.87 -9.66
N GLY A 112 4.78 -11.30 -10.01
CA GLY A 112 4.98 -10.67 -11.31
C GLY A 112 4.47 -9.25 -11.42
N GLY A 113 4.07 -8.65 -10.30
CA GLY A 113 3.63 -7.27 -10.28
C GLY A 113 4.75 -6.30 -10.00
N THR A 114 4.43 -5.03 -9.97
CA THR A 114 5.36 -3.98 -9.59
C THR A 114 4.81 -3.20 -8.40
N PHE A 115 5.71 -2.67 -7.60
CA PHE A 115 5.37 -1.93 -6.39
C PHE A 115 6.29 -0.72 -6.34
N ARG A 116 5.71 0.47 -6.22
CA ARG A 116 6.54 1.66 -6.04
C ARG A 116 5.85 2.64 -5.10
N ILE A 117 6.66 3.49 -4.52
CA ILE A 117 6.20 4.55 -3.62
C ILE A 117 6.54 5.88 -4.28
N GLU A 118 5.57 6.79 -4.29
CA GLU A 118 5.80 8.15 -4.74
C GLU A 118 5.46 9.10 -3.60
N ILE A 119 6.27 10.14 -3.45
CA ILE A 119 6.07 11.15 -2.42
C ILE A 119 5.99 12.50 -3.10
N ASP A 120 4.89 13.22 -2.84
CA ASP A 120 4.68 14.55 -3.39
C ASP A 120 4.31 15.46 -2.21
N GLY A 121 5.31 16.13 -1.66
CA GLY A 121 5.12 16.90 -0.43
C GLY A 121 4.74 15.97 0.72
N ASP A 122 3.59 16.20 1.31
CA ASP A 122 3.07 15.34 2.37
C ASP A 122 2.17 14.23 1.84
N LEU A 123 2.00 14.14 0.54
CA LEU A 123 1.18 13.10 -0.07
C LEU A 123 2.03 11.86 -0.32
N PHE A 124 1.64 10.77 0.33
CA PHE A 124 2.32 9.49 0.23
C PHE A 124 1.47 8.56 -0.62
N LYS A 125 2.07 7.98 -1.66
CA LYS A 125 1.37 7.07 -2.56
C LYS A 125 2.06 5.73 -2.64
N VAL A 126 1.26 4.68 -2.59
CA VAL A 126 1.72 3.32 -2.90
C VAL A 126 1.03 2.91 -4.19
N ILE A 127 1.81 2.54 -5.19
CA ILE A 127 1.29 2.17 -6.50
C ILE A 127 1.69 0.75 -6.83
N MET A 128 0.70 -0.10 -7.01
CA MET A 128 0.92 -1.50 -7.35
C MET A 128 0.29 -1.77 -8.71
N LYS A 129 0.95 -2.58 -9.51
CA LYS A 129 0.46 -2.91 -10.84
C LYS A 129 0.55 -4.41 -11.06
N PHE A 130 -0.53 -5.00 -11.51
CA PHE A 130 -0.64 -6.42 -11.77
C PHE A 130 -1.03 -6.65 -13.22
N LYS A 131 -0.49 -7.71 -13.82
CA LYS A 131 -0.86 -8.08 -15.19
C LYS A 131 -2.18 -8.80 -15.17
N LYS A 132 -3.01 -8.52 -16.19
CA LYS A 132 -4.28 -9.23 -16.34
C LYS A 132 -4.05 -10.64 -16.86
N ILE A 133 -5.02 -11.52 -16.54
CA ILE A 133 -5.04 -12.85 -17.12
C ILE A 133 -5.47 -12.70 -18.58
N ARG A 134 -4.74 -13.35 -19.46
CA ARG A 134 -5.09 -13.39 -20.87
C ARG A 134 -5.58 -14.80 -21.21
N PHE A 135 -6.68 -14.85 -21.88
CA PHE A 135 -7.26 -16.12 -22.35
C PHE A 135 -7.10 -16.25 -23.84
#